data_75200ebb346ed133575db0345c6e9a0f
#
_entry.id   75200ebb346ed133575db0345c6e9a0f
#
_cell.length_a   1.000
_cell.length_b   1.000
_cell.length_c   1.000
_cell.angle_alpha   90.00
_cell.angle_beta   90.00
_cell.angle_gamma   90.00
#
_symmetry.space_group_name_H-M   'P 1'
#
loop_
_entity.id
_entity.type
_entity.pdbx_description
1 polymer ?
#
loop_
_entity_poly.entity_id
_entity_poly.type
_entity_poly.pdbx_seq_one_letter_code
_entity_poly.pdbx_strand_id
1 'polypeptide(L)'
;VQEPRCESPEEGEVMTEMRRVTAIRNGTVIDHIPSGYAMQVIRILGINTDRATPVSFVMNVPSDKIGRKDVLKIEDRELDQEDLDRLALISPAASIAIIRNHAVAEKMKVELADDLLNIARCSFSNCITKNNHEPLPQRMRVISRDPLEVRCYYCGCGQEIDELIENII
;
A
#
# COMPACT_ATOMS: atom_id res chain seq x y z
N VAL A 1 34.61 -62.40 -9.19
CA VAL A 1 33.23 -62.00 -9.48
C VAL A 1 32.97 -60.75 -8.66
N GLN A 2 33.05 -59.57 -9.31
CA GLN A 2 32.78 -58.27 -8.69
C GLN A 2 31.34 -57.89 -9.00
N GLU A 3 30.54 -57.63 -7.99
CA GLU A 3 29.20 -57.11 -8.10
C GLU A 3 29.26 -55.60 -8.49
N PRO A 4 28.43 -55.14 -9.42
CA PRO A 4 28.34 -53.74 -9.73
C PRO A 4 27.57 -52.98 -8.65
N ARG A 5 28.17 -51.91 -8.11
CA ARG A 5 27.49 -50.94 -7.22
C ARG A 5 26.50 -50.12 -8.04
N CYS A 6 25.26 -50.19 -7.64
CA CYS A 6 24.23 -49.30 -8.12
C CYS A 6 24.45 -47.91 -7.49
N GLU A 7 24.91 -46.95 -8.22
CA GLU A 7 24.90 -45.56 -7.83
C GLU A 7 23.47 -45.00 -8.06
N SER A 8 22.80 -44.66 -6.98
CA SER A 8 21.54 -43.93 -7.00
C SER A 8 21.79 -42.49 -7.47
N PRO A 9 21.00 -41.96 -8.40
CA PRO A 9 21.08 -40.55 -8.75
C PRO A 9 20.66 -39.72 -7.55
N GLU A 10 21.50 -38.78 -7.14
CA GLU A 10 21.11 -37.71 -6.20
C GLU A 10 20.03 -36.86 -6.88
N GLU A 11 18.79 -37.09 -6.47
CA GLU A 11 17.68 -36.19 -6.78
C GLU A 11 17.94 -34.89 -6.04
N GLY A 12 18.51 -33.91 -6.72
CA GLY A 12 18.54 -32.55 -6.31
C GLY A 12 17.09 -32.07 -6.19
N GLU A 13 16.53 -32.07 -4.99
CA GLU A 13 15.29 -31.37 -4.69
C GLU A 13 15.49 -29.89 -5.01
N VAL A 14 15.05 -29.48 -6.20
CA VAL A 14 14.78 -28.10 -6.50
C VAL A 14 13.59 -27.73 -5.60
N MET A 15 13.87 -27.17 -4.43
CA MET A 15 12.85 -26.56 -3.59
C MET A 15 12.18 -25.44 -4.40
N THR A 16 11.08 -25.80 -5.05
CA THR A 16 10.21 -24.83 -5.70
C THR A 16 9.64 -23.98 -4.57
N GLU A 17 10.18 -22.79 -4.41
CA GLU A 17 9.70 -21.80 -3.44
C GLU A 17 8.22 -21.55 -3.73
N MET A 18 7.36 -22.14 -2.89
CA MET A 18 5.91 -22.08 -3.05
C MET A 18 5.48 -20.63 -2.87
N ARG A 19 5.22 -19.94 -3.98
CA ARG A 19 4.72 -18.57 -3.94
C ARG A 19 3.37 -18.55 -3.22
N ARG A 20 3.31 -17.83 -2.12
CA ARG A 20 2.10 -17.72 -1.29
C ARG A 20 0.94 -17.02 -2.01
N VAL A 21 1.23 -16.29 -3.07
CA VAL A 21 0.23 -15.58 -3.91
C VAL A 21 0.61 -15.74 -5.38
N THR A 22 -0.38 -16.04 -6.20
CA THR A 22 -0.23 -16.23 -7.65
C THR A 22 0.35 -14.98 -8.33
N ALA A 23 1.13 -15.16 -9.40
CA ALA A 23 1.56 -14.06 -10.23
C ALA A 23 0.36 -13.50 -11.00
N ILE A 24 0.21 -12.18 -11.03
CA ILE A 24 -0.82 -11.50 -11.80
C ILE A 24 -0.31 -11.22 -13.22
N ARG A 25 -1.23 -11.19 -14.21
CA ARG A 25 -0.90 -10.87 -15.59
C ARG A 25 -0.70 -9.38 -15.79
N ASN A 26 -1.67 -8.59 -15.36
CA ASN A 26 -1.65 -7.13 -15.42
C ASN A 26 -2.15 -6.60 -14.09
N GLY A 27 -1.73 -5.41 -13.70
CA GLY A 27 -2.22 -4.72 -12.50
C GLY A 27 -1.10 -4.16 -11.63
N THR A 28 -1.41 -3.96 -10.37
CA THR A 28 -0.50 -3.33 -9.42
C THR A 28 -0.20 -4.26 -8.24
N VAL A 29 1.06 -4.33 -7.86
CA VAL A 29 1.52 -4.98 -6.63
C VAL A 29 2.02 -3.91 -5.68
N ILE A 30 1.46 -3.86 -4.48
CA ILE A 30 1.90 -2.99 -3.39
C ILE A 30 2.61 -3.87 -2.37
N ASP A 31 3.89 -3.61 -2.15
CA ASP A 31 4.74 -4.35 -1.22
C ASP A 31 5.25 -3.42 -0.11
N HIS A 32 5.70 -3.99 1.00
CA HIS A 32 6.17 -3.29 2.19
C HIS A 32 5.10 -2.43 2.89
N ILE A 33 3.85 -2.84 2.82
CA ILE A 33 2.80 -2.30 3.69
C ILE A 33 3.09 -2.75 5.12
N PRO A 34 3.02 -1.87 6.14
CA PRO A 34 3.14 -2.28 7.54
C PRO A 34 2.14 -3.39 7.88
N SER A 35 2.57 -4.34 8.69
CA SER A 35 1.72 -5.49 9.02
C SER A 35 0.42 -5.07 9.71
N GLY A 36 -0.71 -5.57 9.20
CA GLY A 36 -2.05 -5.25 9.68
C GLY A 36 -2.77 -4.13 8.94
N TYR A 37 -2.09 -3.42 8.04
CA TYR A 37 -2.67 -2.28 7.30
C TYR A 37 -3.23 -2.61 5.91
N ALA A 38 -3.10 -3.85 5.44
CA ALA A 38 -3.59 -4.24 4.10
C ALA A 38 -5.08 -3.94 3.91
N MET A 39 -5.93 -4.18 4.91
CA MET A 39 -7.36 -3.91 4.84
C MET A 39 -7.69 -2.42 4.78
N GLN A 40 -6.93 -1.59 5.47
CA GLN A 40 -7.07 -0.13 5.39
C GLN A 40 -6.67 0.38 4.01
N VAL A 41 -5.57 -0.16 3.44
CA VAL A 41 -5.16 0.15 2.07
C VAL A 41 -6.25 -0.20 1.06
N ILE A 42 -6.86 -1.37 1.15
CA ILE A 42 -7.98 -1.78 0.30
C ILE A 42 -9.14 -0.77 0.39
N ARG A 43 -9.48 -0.33 1.61
CA ARG A 43 -10.56 0.62 1.87
C ARG A 43 -10.28 1.99 1.25
N ILE A 44 -9.09 2.55 1.46
CA ILE A 44 -8.74 3.90 0.98
C ILE A 44 -8.57 3.98 -0.54
N LEU A 45 -8.14 2.88 -1.16
CA LEU A 45 -8.08 2.78 -2.62
C LEU A 45 -9.45 2.55 -3.26
N GLY A 46 -10.52 2.57 -2.46
CA GLY A 46 -11.88 2.37 -2.94
C GLY A 46 -12.09 1.05 -3.68
N ILE A 47 -11.31 0.03 -3.29
CA ILE A 47 -11.43 -1.31 -3.87
C ILE A 47 -12.65 -1.95 -3.26
N ASN A 48 -13.79 -1.77 -3.94
CA ASN A 48 -15.04 -2.36 -3.53
C ASN A 48 -15.07 -3.84 -3.92
N THR A 49 -15.40 -4.68 -2.96
CA THR A 49 -15.61 -6.13 -3.18
C THR A 49 -16.73 -6.44 -4.18
N ASP A 50 -17.61 -5.47 -4.45
CA ASP A 50 -18.72 -5.58 -5.41
C ASP A 50 -18.29 -5.38 -6.87
N ARG A 51 -17.06 -4.95 -7.12
CA ARG A 51 -16.50 -4.84 -8.47
C ARG A 51 -15.74 -6.11 -8.82
N ALA A 52 -15.83 -6.52 -10.08
CA ALA A 52 -15.21 -7.75 -10.60
C ALA A 52 -13.67 -7.72 -10.68
N THR A 53 -13.00 -6.82 -9.96
CA THR A 53 -11.54 -6.71 -9.94
C THR A 53 -10.98 -7.71 -8.93
N PRO A 54 -10.23 -8.74 -9.36
CA PRO A 54 -9.62 -9.68 -8.43
C PRO A 54 -8.55 -9.00 -7.58
N VAL A 55 -8.62 -9.23 -6.28
CA VAL A 55 -7.66 -8.72 -5.30
C VAL A 55 -7.12 -9.87 -4.49
N SER A 56 -5.81 -9.98 -4.42
CA SER A 56 -5.12 -10.96 -3.59
C SER A 56 -4.24 -10.23 -2.59
N PHE A 57 -4.25 -10.66 -1.34
CA PHE A 57 -3.36 -10.09 -0.34
C PHE A 57 -2.80 -11.16 0.59
N VAL A 58 -1.63 -10.88 1.12
CA VAL A 58 -0.99 -11.69 2.16
C VAL A 58 -0.59 -10.76 3.29
N MET A 59 -1.00 -11.12 4.50
CA MET A 59 -0.71 -10.32 5.69
C MET A 59 0.34 -10.98 6.55
N ASN A 60 1.10 -10.15 7.25
CA ASN A 60 2.00 -10.56 8.31
C ASN A 60 3.11 -11.54 7.86
N VAL A 61 3.63 -11.34 6.66
CA VAL A 61 4.76 -12.15 6.14
C VAL A 61 6.10 -11.59 6.61
N PRO A 62 7.12 -12.45 6.81
CA PRO A 62 8.46 -11.99 7.16
C PRO A 62 9.04 -11.02 6.11
N SER A 63 9.76 -10.00 6.57
CA SER A 63 10.44 -9.02 5.73
C SER A 63 11.77 -8.65 6.35
N ASP A 64 12.84 -8.72 5.58
CA ASP A 64 14.18 -8.35 6.04
C ASP A 64 14.31 -6.85 6.32
N LYS A 65 13.46 -6.02 5.70
CA LYS A 65 13.53 -4.55 5.85
C LYS A 65 12.73 -4.01 7.03
N ILE A 66 11.54 -4.54 7.29
CA ILE A 66 10.60 -4.00 8.28
C ILE A 66 10.09 -5.07 9.26
N GLY A 67 10.78 -6.22 9.34
CA GLY A 67 10.42 -7.34 10.19
C GLY A 67 9.21 -8.12 9.68
N ARG A 68 8.04 -7.50 9.60
CA ARG A 68 6.83 -8.08 9.02
C ARG A 68 6.13 -7.09 8.11
N LYS A 69 5.55 -7.59 7.02
CA LYS A 69 4.88 -6.79 6.01
C LYS A 69 3.60 -7.44 5.51
N ASP A 70 2.75 -6.61 4.93
CA ASP A 70 1.63 -7.05 4.11
C ASP A 70 1.95 -6.78 2.64
N VAL A 71 1.36 -7.58 1.76
CA VAL A 71 1.48 -7.45 0.30
C VAL A 71 0.08 -7.49 -0.28
N LEU A 72 -0.23 -6.55 -1.17
CA LEU A 72 -1.50 -6.45 -1.87
C LEU A 72 -1.27 -6.53 -3.37
N LYS A 73 -2.08 -7.30 -4.08
CA LYS A 73 -2.09 -7.40 -5.54
C LYS A 73 -3.48 -7.09 -6.06
N ILE A 74 -3.57 -6.16 -6.98
CA ILE A 74 -4.80 -5.72 -7.61
C ILE A 74 -4.67 -6.03 -9.10
N GLU A 75 -5.55 -6.88 -9.63
CA GLU A 75 -5.53 -7.23 -11.04
C GLU A 75 -6.23 -6.18 -11.88
N ASP A 76 -5.73 -5.99 -13.10
CA ASP A 76 -6.32 -5.10 -14.13
C ASP A 76 -6.57 -3.64 -13.68
N ARG A 77 -5.88 -3.18 -12.62
CA ARG A 77 -5.90 -1.79 -12.18
C ARG A 77 -4.48 -1.28 -11.97
N GLU A 78 -4.17 -0.16 -12.59
CA GLU A 78 -3.01 0.66 -12.29
C GLU A 78 -3.44 1.80 -11.35
N LEU A 79 -2.61 2.13 -10.37
CA LEU A 79 -2.87 3.21 -9.43
C LEU A 79 -2.53 4.55 -10.07
N ASP A 80 -3.38 5.55 -9.85
CA ASP A 80 -3.13 6.93 -10.24
C ASP A 80 -2.42 7.72 -9.13
N GLN A 81 -2.09 9.00 -9.38
CA GLN A 81 -1.35 9.82 -8.42
C GLN A 81 -2.16 10.05 -7.13
N GLU A 82 -3.46 10.15 -7.22
CA GLU A 82 -4.34 10.32 -6.06
C GLU A 82 -4.34 9.08 -5.16
N ASP A 83 -4.36 7.90 -5.77
CA ASP A 83 -4.21 6.63 -5.06
C ASP A 83 -2.84 6.53 -4.35
N LEU A 84 -1.77 7.01 -5.02
CA LEU A 84 -0.42 7.03 -4.45
C LEU A 84 -0.31 7.98 -3.25
N ASP A 85 -0.90 9.16 -3.34
CA ASP A 85 -0.90 10.16 -2.27
C ASP A 85 -1.69 9.66 -1.05
N ARG A 86 -2.82 8.99 -1.27
CA ARG A 86 -3.57 8.32 -0.19
C ARG A 86 -2.77 7.19 0.46
N LEU A 87 -2.12 6.38 -0.35
CA LEU A 87 -1.29 5.27 0.14
C LEU A 87 -0.11 5.78 0.95
N ALA A 88 0.48 6.92 0.59
CA ALA A 88 1.60 7.53 1.27
C ALA A 88 1.32 7.88 2.74
N LEU A 89 0.07 8.19 3.08
CA LEU A 89 -0.35 8.46 4.46
C LEU A 89 -0.26 7.22 5.35
N ILE A 90 -0.60 6.04 4.80
CA ILE A 90 -0.61 4.80 5.56
C ILE A 90 0.74 4.10 5.50
N SER A 91 1.36 4.12 4.33
CA SER A 91 2.54 3.33 4.05
C SER A 91 3.58 4.10 3.24
N PRO A 92 4.26 5.08 3.86
CA PRO A 92 5.27 5.89 3.16
C PRO A 92 6.50 5.07 2.72
N ALA A 93 6.67 3.87 3.26
CA ALA A 93 7.76 2.95 2.90
C ALA A 93 7.35 1.92 1.82
N ALA A 94 6.10 1.96 1.37
CA ALA A 94 5.61 1.01 0.37
C ALA A 94 6.34 1.15 -0.97
N SER A 95 6.47 0.04 -1.65
CA SER A 95 6.94 -0.02 -3.03
C SER A 95 5.85 -0.58 -3.93
N ILE A 96 5.65 0.08 -5.06
CA ILE A 96 4.65 -0.26 -6.05
C ILE A 96 5.34 -0.83 -7.27
N ALA A 97 4.82 -1.94 -7.77
CA ALA A 97 5.23 -2.50 -9.03
C ALA A 97 4.01 -2.64 -9.96
N ILE A 98 4.09 -2.00 -11.11
CA ILE A 98 3.10 -2.15 -12.17
C ILE A 98 3.49 -3.36 -13.00
N ILE A 99 2.57 -4.28 -13.12
CA ILE A 99 2.74 -5.53 -13.85
C ILE A 99 2.00 -5.43 -15.18
N ARG A 100 2.71 -5.71 -16.26
CA ARG A 100 2.13 -5.83 -17.61
C ARG A 100 2.66 -7.09 -18.27
N ASN A 101 1.77 -7.94 -18.76
CA ASN A 101 2.10 -9.23 -19.40
C ASN A 101 3.03 -10.12 -18.54
N HIS A 102 2.70 -10.28 -17.25
CA HIS A 102 3.44 -11.05 -16.25
C HIS A 102 4.85 -10.51 -15.93
N ALA A 103 5.23 -9.36 -16.47
CA ALA A 103 6.52 -8.71 -16.22
C ALA A 103 6.34 -7.42 -15.42
N VAL A 104 7.33 -7.09 -14.61
CA VAL A 104 7.38 -5.78 -13.95
C VAL A 104 7.71 -4.74 -15.02
N ALA A 105 6.72 -3.92 -15.37
CA ALA A 105 6.88 -2.84 -16.34
C ALA A 105 7.50 -1.60 -15.67
N GLU A 106 7.08 -1.29 -14.45
CA GLU A 106 7.51 -0.11 -13.72
C GLU A 106 7.58 -0.43 -12.22
N LYS A 107 8.55 0.14 -11.53
CA LYS A 107 8.67 0.04 -10.08
C LYS A 107 8.98 1.39 -9.49
N MET A 108 8.16 1.81 -8.53
CA MET A 108 8.29 3.09 -7.85
C MET A 108 8.17 2.92 -6.34
N LYS A 109 8.69 3.88 -5.60
CA LYS A 109 8.46 4.01 -4.17
C LYS A 109 7.37 5.04 -3.95
N VAL A 110 6.57 4.81 -2.93
CA VAL A 110 5.62 5.80 -2.45
C VAL A 110 6.41 6.91 -1.75
N GLU A 111 6.12 8.15 -2.10
CA GLU A 111 6.70 9.32 -1.46
C GLU A 111 5.57 10.20 -0.93
N LEU A 112 5.67 10.58 0.35
CA LEU A 112 4.71 11.46 0.98
C LEU A 112 5.03 12.90 0.59
N ALA A 113 4.10 13.61 -0.05
CA ALA A 113 4.22 15.02 -0.35
C ALA A 113 4.20 15.89 0.92
N ASP A 114 4.81 17.07 0.87
CA ASP A 114 4.80 18.02 2.01
C ASP A 114 3.42 18.65 2.24
N ASP A 115 2.67 18.86 1.17
CA ASP A 115 1.29 19.35 1.20
C ASP A 115 0.37 18.31 0.56
N LEU A 116 -0.66 17.92 1.28
CA LEU A 116 -1.68 16.96 0.85
C LEU A 116 -2.96 17.73 0.52
N LEU A 117 -3.38 17.69 -0.74
CA LEU A 117 -4.55 18.39 -1.24
C LEU A 117 -5.69 17.40 -1.50
N ASN A 118 -6.84 17.65 -0.88
CA ASN A 118 -8.07 16.87 -1.04
C ASN A 118 -7.92 15.36 -0.75
N ILE A 119 -6.96 14.99 0.09
CA ILE A 119 -6.72 13.61 0.48
C ILE A 119 -7.58 13.22 1.67
N ALA A 120 -7.68 14.09 2.68
CA ALA A 120 -8.43 13.84 3.89
C ALA A 120 -9.07 15.12 4.43
N ARG A 121 -10.16 14.96 5.18
CA ARG A 121 -10.85 16.06 5.86
C ARG A 121 -10.25 16.30 7.25
N CYS A 122 -10.18 17.56 7.64
CA CYS A 122 -9.76 17.93 8.99
C CYS A 122 -10.69 17.29 10.05
N SER A 123 -10.11 16.66 11.08
CA SER A 123 -10.87 16.05 12.18
C SER A 123 -11.51 17.10 13.10
N PHE A 124 -10.90 18.29 13.20
CA PHE A 124 -11.36 19.36 14.09
C PHE A 124 -12.73 19.90 13.68
N SER A 125 -13.70 19.86 14.61
CA SER A 125 -15.12 20.20 14.36
C SER A 125 -15.35 21.65 13.91
N ASN A 126 -14.57 22.60 14.44
CA ASN A 126 -14.70 24.03 14.16
C ASN A 126 -13.75 24.52 13.05
N CYS A 127 -13.20 23.62 12.26
CA CYS A 127 -12.36 24.03 11.15
C CYS A 127 -13.19 24.71 10.06
N ILE A 128 -12.66 25.81 9.50
CA ILE A 128 -13.32 26.56 8.40
C ILE A 128 -13.59 25.68 7.17
N THR A 129 -12.80 24.62 6.97
CA THR A 129 -13.01 23.68 5.87
C THR A 129 -14.29 22.84 5.98
N LYS A 130 -14.97 22.90 7.15
CA LYS A 130 -16.28 22.29 7.38
C LYS A 130 -17.45 23.24 7.12
N ASN A 131 -17.16 24.48 6.75
CA ASN A 131 -18.19 25.45 6.41
C ASN A 131 -18.74 25.16 5.00
N ASN A 132 -20.02 24.83 4.90
CA ASN A 132 -20.68 24.51 3.63
C ASN A 132 -20.96 25.75 2.76
N HIS A 133 -20.85 26.96 3.30
CA HIS A 133 -21.10 28.20 2.55
C HIS A 133 -19.92 28.61 1.69
N GLU A 134 -18.70 28.22 2.06
CA GLU A 134 -17.49 28.50 1.31
C GLU A 134 -16.67 27.20 1.23
N PRO A 135 -16.87 26.38 0.20
CA PRO A 135 -16.16 25.12 0.05
C PRO A 135 -14.68 25.40 -0.22
N LEU A 136 -13.85 25.19 0.78
CA LEU A 136 -12.40 25.27 0.67
C LEU A 136 -11.83 23.88 0.35
N PRO A 137 -10.78 23.79 -0.49
CA PRO A 137 -10.08 22.53 -0.69
C PRO A 137 -9.48 22.06 0.62
N GLN A 138 -9.59 20.78 0.90
CA GLN A 138 -8.93 20.20 2.07
C GLN A 138 -7.41 20.25 1.86
N ARG A 139 -6.69 20.86 2.79
CA ARG A 139 -5.24 20.98 2.70
C ARG A 139 -4.60 20.64 4.02
N MET A 140 -3.74 19.63 4.00
CA MET A 140 -2.95 19.20 5.14
C MET A 140 -1.47 19.41 4.86
N ARG A 141 -0.70 19.73 5.89
CA ARG A 141 0.74 19.90 5.80
C ARG A 141 1.44 18.85 6.63
N VAL A 142 2.41 18.19 6.03
CA VAL A 142 3.30 17.26 6.74
C VAL A 142 4.36 18.07 7.46
N ILE A 143 4.42 17.94 8.79
CA ILE A 143 5.38 18.66 9.65
C ILE A 143 6.61 17.79 9.92
N SER A 144 6.39 16.50 10.15
CA SER A 144 7.46 15.52 10.37
C SER A 144 7.07 14.20 9.68
N ARG A 145 8.09 13.44 9.24
CA ARG A 145 7.89 12.12 8.62
C ARG A 145 8.22 10.97 9.58
N ASP A 146 8.99 11.23 10.63
CA ASP A 146 9.38 10.22 11.60
C ASP A 146 9.50 10.86 13.02
N PRO A 147 8.50 10.69 13.88
CA PRO A 147 7.16 10.14 13.59
C PRO A 147 6.36 11.01 12.61
N LEU A 148 5.41 10.41 11.91
CA LEU A 148 4.55 11.14 10.98
C LEU A 148 3.63 12.10 11.76
N GLU A 149 3.78 13.39 11.50
CA GLU A 149 2.95 14.46 12.05
C GLU A 149 2.35 15.29 10.91
N VAL A 150 1.03 15.38 10.90
CA VAL A 150 0.27 16.12 9.89
C VAL A 150 -0.59 17.18 10.58
N ARG A 151 -0.66 18.37 10.01
CA ARG A 151 -1.50 19.47 10.52
C ARG A 151 -2.39 20.04 9.43
N CYS A 152 -3.58 20.44 9.82
CA CYS A 152 -4.47 21.17 8.94
C CYS A 152 -3.85 22.55 8.59
N TYR A 153 -3.81 22.87 7.30
CA TYR A 153 -3.29 24.16 6.82
C TYR A 153 -4.05 25.36 7.37
N TYR A 154 -5.37 25.25 7.53
CA TYR A 154 -6.24 26.35 7.90
C TYR A 154 -6.34 26.59 9.42
N CYS A 155 -6.57 25.55 10.20
CA CYS A 155 -6.74 25.71 11.65
C CYS A 155 -5.47 25.39 12.44
N GLY A 156 -4.43 24.81 11.81
CA GLY A 156 -3.18 24.45 12.46
C GLY A 156 -3.26 23.25 13.42
N CYS A 157 -4.45 22.67 13.61
CA CYS A 157 -4.63 21.52 14.50
C CYS A 157 -3.90 20.30 13.97
N GLY A 158 -3.17 19.60 14.86
CA GLY A 158 -2.59 18.29 14.58
C GLY A 158 -3.68 17.29 14.23
N GLN A 159 -3.37 16.38 13.34
CA GLN A 159 -4.26 15.29 12.94
C GLN A 159 -3.62 13.98 13.39
N GLU A 160 -4.34 13.21 14.20
CA GLU A 160 -3.96 11.84 14.50
C GLU A 160 -4.06 11.00 13.22
N ILE A 161 -3.08 10.15 12.98
CA ILE A 161 -3.00 9.41 11.71
C ILE A 161 -4.19 8.49 11.52
N ASP A 162 -4.64 7.82 12.57
CA ASP A 162 -5.81 6.93 12.51
C ASP A 162 -7.09 7.72 12.18
N GLU A 163 -7.29 8.90 12.79
CA GLU A 163 -8.41 9.79 12.46
C GLU A 163 -8.31 10.34 11.03
N LEU A 164 -7.10 10.63 10.57
CA LEU A 164 -6.87 11.10 9.20
C LEU A 164 -7.23 10.04 8.18
N ILE A 165 -6.85 8.79 8.44
CA ILE A 165 -7.19 7.62 7.59
C ILE A 165 -8.71 7.41 7.53
N GLU A 166 -9.42 7.58 8.65
CA GLU A 166 -10.89 7.48 8.68
C GLU A 166 -11.60 8.60 7.92
N ASN A 167 -10.94 9.77 7.79
CA ASN A 167 -11.47 10.96 7.13
C ASN A 167 -10.94 11.13 5.68
N ILE A 168 -10.32 10.12 5.09
CA ILE A 168 -9.89 10.13 3.67
C ILE A 168 -11.12 10.32 2.76
N ILE A 169 -10.96 11.13 1.71
CA ILE A 169 -12.02 11.53 0.79
C ILE A 169 -12.05 10.60 -0.42
#